data_f790a05ee96076eae4b672152877bfa2
#
_entry.id   f790a05ee96076eae4b672152877bfa2
#
_cell.length_a   1.000
_cell.length_b   1.000
_cell.length_c   1.000
_cell.angle_alpha   90.00
_cell.angle_beta   90.00
_cell.angle_gamma   90.00
#
_symmetry.space_group_name_H-M   'P 1'
#
loop_
_entity.id
_entity.type
_entity.pdbx_description
1 polymer ?
#
loop_
_entity_poly.entity_id
_entity_poly.type
_entity_poly.pdbx_seq_one_letter_code
_entity_poly.pdbx_strand_id
1 'polypeptide(L)'
;MTSKAEMFGAALAKAVKATTGITSAKLGATMYRTNIKNVPKVEGLKRDDGWIDMQVQFLVDKKSAGADHVVGWTVLKPGASHERHLHRNCDEFFIVLKGKGHIISEKGLEPSVEGDVVYSPRGCWHGFNNTSTEDVVLVWGWMGAGSIDASGYETPAEGHS
;
A
#
# COMPACT_ATOMS: atom_id res chain seq x y z
N MET A 1 10.23 4.65 -22.20
CA MET A 1 9.21 5.16 -21.24
C MET A 1 9.26 4.24 -20.03
N THR A 2 9.53 4.79 -18.87
CA THR A 2 9.60 4.03 -17.61
C THR A 2 8.17 3.66 -17.20
N SER A 3 7.92 2.41 -16.81
CA SER A 3 6.58 1.98 -16.40
C SER A 3 6.14 2.66 -15.09
N LYS A 4 4.82 2.81 -14.86
CA LYS A 4 4.29 3.36 -13.61
C LYS A 4 4.80 2.58 -12.38
N ALA A 5 4.97 1.27 -12.51
CA ALA A 5 5.53 0.40 -11.45
C ALA A 5 7.00 0.74 -11.16
N GLU A 6 7.81 1.01 -12.19
CA GLU A 6 9.21 1.44 -12.03
C GLU A 6 9.30 2.84 -11.40
N MET A 7 8.38 3.75 -11.75
CA MET A 7 8.31 5.08 -11.17
C MET A 7 7.90 5.02 -9.69
N PHE A 8 6.95 4.18 -9.33
CA PHE A 8 6.57 3.95 -7.93
C PHE A 8 7.71 3.33 -7.13
N GLY A 9 8.36 2.30 -7.66
CA GLY A 9 9.57 1.72 -7.09
C GLY A 9 10.69 2.75 -6.90
N ALA A 10 10.89 3.65 -7.87
CA ALA A 10 11.89 4.71 -7.82
C ALA A 10 11.54 5.80 -6.79
N ALA A 11 10.28 6.22 -6.71
CA ALA A 11 9.81 7.19 -5.70
C ALA A 11 9.94 6.61 -4.29
N LEU A 12 9.53 5.35 -4.12
CA LEU A 12 9.66 4.63 -2.86
C LEU A 12 11.13 4.41 -2.47
N ALA A 13 12.00 4.03 -3.43
CA ALA A 13 13.43 3.88 -3.21
C ALA A 13 14.11 5.20 -2.82
N LYS A 14 13.64 6.33 -3.35
CA LYS A 14 14.14 7.67 -3.03
C LYS A 14 13.72 8.12 -1.62
N ALA A 15 12.46 7.89 -1.26
CA ALA A 15 11.95 8.15 0.10
C ALA A 15 12.66 7.30 1.15
N VAL A 16 12.95 6.04 0.79
CA VAL A 16 13.66 5.09 1.67
C VAL A 16 15.15 5.44 1.85
N LYS A 17 15.82 6.05 0.84
CA LYS A 17 17.22 6.51 0.98
C LYS A 17 17.39 7.71 1.92
N ALA A 18 16.36 8.53 2.10
CA ALA A 18 16.43 9.72 2.96
C ALA A 18 16.41 9.40 4.47
N THR A 19 16.10 8.16 4.86
CA THR A 19 15.94 7.73 6.27
C THR A 19 17.04 6.78 6.75
N THR A 20 18.23 6.76 6.14
CA THR A 20 19.29 5.82 6.48
C THR A 20 20.08 6.21 7.73
N GLY A 21 19.90 5.47 8.77
CA GLY A 21 20.74 5.44 9.97
C GLY A 21 20.67 4.12 10.74
N ILE A 22 19.91 3.12 10.27
CA ILE A 22 19.80 1.84 10.97
C ILE A 22 20.49 0.77 10.13
N THR A 23 21.71 0.41 10.51
CA THR A 23 22.42 -0.77 10.02
C THR A 23 21.60 -2.02 10.29
N SER A 24 21.47 -2.89 9.27
CA SER A 24 20.92 -4.22 9.37
C SER A 24 21.71 -5.05 10.40
N ALA A 25 21.38 -4.90 11.67
CA ALA A 25 21.80 -5.87 12.68
C ALA A 25 21.06 -7.18 12.38
N LYS A 26 21.78 -8.31 12.37
CA LYS A 26 21.19 -9.67 12.45
C LYS A 26 20.26 -9.66 13.66
N LEU A 27 18.95 -9.51 13.43
CA LEU A 27 17.98 -9.66 14.49
C LEU A 27 17.98 -11.14 14.89
N GLY A 28 18.58 -11.42 16.06
CA GLY A 28 18.08 -12.52 16.85
C GLY A 28 16.57 -12.29 17.05
N ALA A 29 15.79 -13.31 17.40
CA ALA A 29 14.32 -13.24 17.50
C ALA A 29 13.87 -12.19 18.53
N THR A 30 13.99 -10.91 18.19
CA THR A 30 13.61 -9.74 18.98
C THR A 30 12.33 -9.15 18.43
N MET A 31 11.42 -8.78 19.32
CA MET A 31 10.18 -8.10 18.97
C MET A 31 10.49 -6.74 18.32
N TYR A 32 9.98 -6.48 17.12
CA TYR A 32 9.95 -5.15 16.55
C TYR A 32 8.73 -4.37 17.09
N ARG A 33 8.94 -3.14 17.48
CA ARG A 33 7.89 -2.24 17.95
C ARG A 33 8.05 -0.85 17.34
N THR A 34 6.99 -0.32 16.79
CA THR A 34 6.94 1.07 16.31
C THR A 34 5.61 1.73 16.69
N ASN A 35 5.50 3.02 16.42
CA ASN A 35 4.25 3.79 16.52
C ASN A 35 4.01 4.47 15.18
N ILE A 36 2.78 4.47 14.70
CA ILE A 36 2.38 5.08 13.41
C ILE A 36 2.90 6.52 13.29
N LYS A 37 2.87 7.29 14.40
CA LYS A 37 3.34 8.68 14.42
C LYS A 37 4.84 8.83 14.13
N ASN A 38 5.62 7.77 14.33
CA ASN A 38 7.07 7.78 14.17
C ASN A 38 7.51 7.19 12.82
N VAL A 39 6.58 6.58 12.06
CA VAL A 39 6.89 6.04 10.73
C VAL A 39 6.69 7.14 9.70
N PRO A 40 7.69 7.46 8.87
CA PRO A 40 7.56 8.49 7.85
C PRO A 40 6.51 8.08 6.81
N LYS A 41 5.78 9.08 6.32
CA LYS A 41 4.91 8.90 5.16
C LYS A 41 5.76 8.74 3.91
N VAL A 42 5.29 7.93 2.98
CA VAL A 42 5.92 7.81 1.67
C VAL A 42 5.74 9.14 0.93
N GLU A 43 6.87 9.74 0.51
CA GLU A 43 6.86 10.96 -0.27
C GLU A 43 6.84 10.67 -1.77
N GLY A 44 6.34 11.61 -2.57
CA GLY A 44 6.38 11.54 -4.02
C GLY A 44 5.23 10.77 -4.67
N LEU A 45 4.23 10.36 -3.89
CA LEU A 45 2.97 9.86 -4.41
C LEU A 45 2.16 11.04 -4.94
N LYS A 46 2.14 11.22 -6.26
CA LYS A 46 1.50 12.35 -6.92
C LYS A 46 0.23 11.92 -7.63
N ARG A 47 -0.68 12.88 -7.81
CA ARG A 47 -1.91 12.70 -8.57
C ARG A 47 -1.67 12.18 -9.99
N ASP A 48 -0.65 12.68 -10.67
CA ASP A 48 -0.31 12.30 -12.04
C ASP A 48 0.22 10.86 -12.16
N ASP A 49 0.60 10.23 -11.04
CA ASP A 49 1.08 8.86 -10.97
C ASP A 49 -0.05 7.86 -10.64
N GLY A 50 -1.32 8.30 -10.60
CA GLY A 50 -2.48 7.47 -10.23
C GLY A 50 -2.69 7.30 -8.72
N TRP A 51 -1.88 7.93 -7.89
CA TRP A 51 -1.93 7.89 -6.42
C TRP A 51 -2.49 9.20 -5.89
N ILE A 52 -3.79 9.36 -6.00
CA ILE A 52 -4.42 10.65 -5.72
C ILE A 52 -4.66 10.81 -4.22
N ASP A 53 -3.99 11.79 -3.60
CA ASP A 53 -4.23 12.27 -2.23
C ASP A 53 -4.18 11.17 -1.15
N MET A 54 -3.32 10.16 -1.35
CA MET A 54 -3.08 9.09 -0.39
C MET A 54 -1.86 9.39 0.48
N GLN A 55 -1.98 9.08 1.77
CA GLN A 55 -0.86 9.06 2.70
C GLN A 55 -0.57 7.61 3.07
N VAL A 56 0.57 7.09 2.64
CA VAL A 56 0.98 5.69 2.86
C VAL A 56 2.15 5.62 3.83
N GLN A 57 2.10 4.68 4.76
CA GLN A 57 3.19 4.37 5.70
C GLN A 57 3.41 2.86 5.75
N PHE A 58 4.67 2.44 5.64
CA PHE A 58 5.08 1.05 5.81
C PHE A 58 5.49 0.85 7.27
N LEU A 59 4.61 0.27 8.07
CA LEU A 59 4.80 0.10 9.52
C LEU A 59 5.75 -1.04 9.84
N VAL A 60 5.65 -2.15 9.10
CA VAL A 60 6.51 -3.33 9.17
C VAL A 60 6.87 -3.73 7.75
N ASP A 61 8.15 -3.94 7.48
CA ASP A 61 8.63 -4.39 6.18
C ASP A 61 10.02 -5.09 6.32
N LYS A 62 10.58 -5.50 5.20
CA LYS A 62 11.92 -6.11 5.15
C LYS A 62 12.99 -5.19 5.71
N LYS A 63 12.87 -3.89 5.45
CA LYS A 63 13.87 -2.90 5.86
C LYS A 63 13.79 -2.58 7.35
N SER A 64 12.59 -2.35 7.87
CA SER A 64 12.38 -1.93 9.26
C SER A 64 12.48 -3.08 10.26
N ALA A 65 11.99 -4.26 9.88
CA ALA A 65 11.83 -5.40 10.78
C ALA A 65 12.46 -6.71 10.27
N GLY A 66 13.06 -6.73 9.07
CA GLY A 66 13.54 -7.95 8.44
C GLY A 66 12.43 -8.91 8.02
N ALA A 67 11.19 -8.43 7.93
CA ALA A 67 10.01 -9.25 7.68
C ALA A 67 9.86 -9.63 6.20
N ASP A 68 9.31 -10.81 5.94
CA ASP A 68 8.94 -11.28 4.60
C ASP A 68 7.46 -10.96 4.27
N HIS A 69 6.90 -9.99 4.97
CA HIS A 69 5.56 -9.44 4.79
C HIS A 69 5.58 -7.94 5.10
N VAL A 70 4.52 -7.25 4.71
CA VAL A 70 4.33 -5.84 5.00
C VAL A 70 3.07 -5.65 5.86
N VAL A 71 3.15 -4.71 6.79
CA VAL A 71 1.97 -4.10 7.42
C VAL A 71 2.03 -2.62 7.11
N GLY A 72 0.98 -2.10 6.52
CA GLY A 72 0.88 -0.72 6.11
C GLY A 72 -0.30 0.02 6.73
N TRP A 73 -0.23 1.32 6.62
CA TRP A 73 -1.27 2.26 7.03
C TRP A 73 -1.49 3.26 5.90
N THR A 74 -2.74 3.48 5.55
CA THR A 74 -3.10 4.45 4.52
C THR A 74 -4.23 5.34 4.99
N VAL A 75 -4.11 6.64 4.68
CA VAL A 75 -5.20 7.61 4.79
C VAL A 75 -5.53 8.10 3.38
N LEU A 76 -6.75 7.84 2.92
CA LEU A 76 -7.28 8.36 1.67
C LEU A 76 -8.13 9.58 1.96
N LYS A 77 -7.78 10.72 1.38
CA LYS A 77 -8.56 11.95 1.45
C LYS A 77 -9.86 11.83 0.64
N PRO A 78 -10.87 12.68 0.84
CA PRO A 78 -12.04 12.74 -0.02
C PRO A 78 -11.66 12.82 -1.50
N GLY A 79 -12.20 11.91 -2.33
CA GLY A 79 -11.88 11.78 -3.74
C GLY A 79 -10.56 11.07 -4.06
N ALA A 80 -9.80 10.64 -3.04
CA ALA A 80 -8.58 9.86 -3.25
C ALA A 80 -8.88 8.46 -3.78
N SER A 81 -7.98 7.96 -4.61
CA SER A 81 -8.08 6.63 -5.19
C SER A 81 -6.74 5.90 -5.09
N HIS A 82 -6.78 4.68 -4.60
CA HIS A 82 -5.77 3.68 -4.89
C HIS A 82 -6.24 2.90 -6.11
N GLU A 83 -5.63 3.19 -7.27
CA GLU A 83 -6.07 2.65 -8.55
C GLU A 83 -6.06 1.10 -8.60
N ARG A 84 -6.74 0.55 -9.57
CA ARG A 84 -6.78 -0.89 -9.82
C ARG A 84 -5.39 -1.43 -10.05
N HIS A 85 -4.98 -2.42 -9.28
CA HIS A 85 -3.68 -3.08 -9.35
C HIS A 85 -3.78 -4.53 -8.89
N LEU A 86 -2.70 -5.27 -9.04
CA LEU A 86 -2.54 -6.62 -8.48
C LEU A 86 -1.12 -6.83 -7.94
N HIS A 87 -0.96 -7.87 -7.16
CA HIS A 87 0.34 -8.38 -6.73
C HIS A 87 0.53 -9.81 -7.23
N ARG A 88 1.63 -10.07 -7.97
CA ARG A 88 1.95 -11.41 -8.47
C ARG A 88 2.47 -12.34 -7.39
N ASN A 89 3.18 -11.83 -6.42
CA ASN A 89 4.01 -12.61 -5.53
C ASN A 89 3.48 -12.68 -4.09
N CYS A 90 2.45 -11.92 -3.74
CA CYS A 90 1.88 -11.93 -2.41
C CYS A 90 0.36 -11.80 -2.45
N ASP A 91 -0.27 -12.25 -1.38
CA ASP A 91 -1.66 -11.96 -1.11
C ASP A 91 -1.74 -10.63 -0.37
N GLU A 92 -2.84 -9.89 -0.51
CA GLU A 92 -3.08 -8.65 0.22
C GLU A 92 -4.36 -8.76 1.04
N PHE A 93 -4.35 -8.17 2.21
CA PHE A 93 -5.58 -7.86 2.95
C PHE A 93 -5.63 -6.38 3.28
N PHE A 94 -6.82 -5.84 3.44
CA PHE A 94 -7.00 -4.57 4.13
C PHE A 94 -8.24 -4.58 5.04
N ILE A 95 -8.21 -3.70 6.02
CA ILE A 95 -9.27 -3.49 7.00
C ILE A 95 -9.63 -2.02 6.97
N VAL A 96 -10.90 -1.69 6.78
CA VAL A 96 -11.39 -0.32 6.88
C VAL A 96 -11.54 0.03 8.36
N LEU A 97 -10.62 0.82 8.89
CA LEU A 97 -10.64 1.24 10.29
C LEU A 97 -11.54 2.45 10.53
N LYS A 98 -11.76 3.25 9.50
CA LYS A 98 -12.60 4.45 9.56
C LYS A 98 -13.09 4.82 8.17
N GLY A 99 -14.33 5.31 8.12
CA GLY A 99 -14.92 5.88 6.91
C GLY A 99 -15.58 4.84 6.02
N LYS A 100 -15.86 5.23 4.78
CA LYS A 100 -16.52 4.40 3.76
C LYS A 100 -16.06 4.79 2.36
N GLY A 101 -16.17 3.84 1.43
CA GLY A 101 -15.81 4.04 0.03
C GLY A 101 -16.27 2.89 -0.83
N HIS A 102 -15.49 2.59 -1.87
CA HIS A 102 -15.75 1.47 -2.78
C HIS A 102 -14.47 0.68 -3.03
N ILE A 103 -14.57 -0.62 -2.90
CA ILE A 103 -13.56 -1.56 -3.38
C ILE A 103 -13.65 -1.58 -4.91
N ILE A 104 -12.52 -1.53 -5.59
CA ILE A 104 -12.40 -1.84 -7.02
C ILE A 104 -12.10 -3.33 -7.10
N SER A 105 -13.01 -4.11 -7.69
CA SER A 105 -12.86 -5.56 -7.84
C SER A 105 -13.07 -6.01 -9.28
N GLU A 106 -12.96 -7.31 -9.55
CA GLU A 106 -13.32 -7.90 -10.84
C GLU A 106 -14.81 -7.72 -11.18
N LYS A 107 -15.66 -7.50 -10.18
CA LYS A 107 -17.10 -7.26 -10.33
C LYS A 107 -17.46 -5.79 -10.52
N GLY A 108 -16.45 -4.90 -10.49
CA GLY A 108 -16.62 -3.45 -10.52
C GLY A 108 -16.48 -2.81 -9.15
N LEU A 109 -17.23 -1.73 -8.90
CA LEU A 109 -17.20 -1.00 -7.63
C LEU A 109 -18.16 -1.62 -6.62
N GLU A 110 -17.63 -2.07 -5.50
CA GLU A 110 -18.40 -2.66 -4.40
C GLU A 110 -18.35 -1.74 -3.17
N PRO A 111 -19.50 -1.37 -2.56
CA PRO A 111 -19.49 -0.53 -1.37
C PRO A 111 -18.70 -1.17 -0.23
N SER A 112 -17.97 -0.35 0.51
CA SER A 112 -17.20 -0.78 1.68
C SER A 112 -17.31 0.26 2.80
N VAL A 113 -17.40 -0.23 4.04
CA VAL A 113 -17.61 0.57 5.24
C VAL A 113 -16.66 0.18 6.36
N GLU A 114 -16.61 1.00 7.40
CA GLU A 114 -15.85 0.71 8.61
C GLU A 114 -16.15 -0.69 9.16
N GLY A 115 -15.11 -1.45 9.48
CA GLY A 115 -15.17 -2.83 9.95
C GLY A 115 -15.01 -3.87 8.83
N ASP A 116 -15.12 -3.49 7.57
CA ASP A 116 -14.91 -4.44 6.47
C ASP A 116 -13.45 -4.95 6.44
N VAL A 117 -13.35 -6.25 6.20
CA VAL A 117 -12.08 -6.95 5.97
C VAL A 117 -12.09 -7.52 4.56
N VAL A 118 -11.13 -7.13 3.77
CA VAL A 118 -10.99 -7.57 2.38
C VAL A 118 -9.72 -8.38 2.24
N TYR A 119 -9.81 -9.49 1.53
CA TYR A 119 -8.68 -10.34 1.19
C TYR A 119 -8.61 -10.52 -0.32
N SER A 120 -7.47 -10.15 -0.88
CA SER A 120 -7.15 -10.25 -2.31
C SER A 120 -6.05 -11.29 -2.50
N PRO A 121 -6.35 -12.48 -3.04
CA PRO A 121 -5.33 -13.44 -3.42
C PRO A 121 -4.37 -12.84 -4.44
N ARG A 122 -3.14 -13.33 -4.48
CA ARG A 122 -2.16 -12.93 -5.51
C ARG A 122 -2.74 -13.07 -6.91
N GLY A 123 -2.47 -12.08 -7.77
CA GLY A 123 -3.01 -12.02 -9.12
C GLY A 123 -4.46 -11.51 -9.22
N CYS A 124 -5.13 -11.25 -8.11
CA CYS A 124 -6.46 -10.66 -8.10
C CYS A 124 -6.36 -9.13 -8.27
N TRP A 125 -7.08 -8.58 -9.25
CA TRP A 125 -7.18 -7.13 -9.44
C TRP A 125 -8.02 -6.50 -8.34
N HIS A 126 -7.48 -5.49 -7.70
CA HIS A 126 -8.16 -4.77 -6.62
C HIS A 126 -7.72 -3.31 -6.54
N GLY A 127 -8.41 -2.54 -5.70
CA GLY A 127 -8.13 -1.15 -5.41
C GLY A 127 -9.17 -0.58 -4.46
N PHE A 128 -9.09 0.73 -4.16
CA PHE A 128 -10.04 1.38 -3.28
C PHE A 128 -10.24 2.85 -3.65
N ASN A 129 -11.50 3.28 -3.72
CA ASN A 129 -11.89 4.67 -3.95
C ASN A 129 -12.56 5.25 -2.71
N ASN A 130 -12.05 6.36 -2.21
CA ASN A 130 -12.77 7.15 -1.23
C ASN A 130 -13.77 8.09 -1.95
N THR A 131 -14.99 7.63 -2.09
CA THR A 131 -16.09 8.41 -2.69
C THR A 131 -16.88 9.23 -1.66
N SER A 132 -16.43 9.26 -0.41
CA SER A 132 -17.07 9.99 0.68
C SER A 132 -16.49 11.41 0.84
N THR A 133 -17.06 12.16 1.77
CA THR A 133 -16.60 13.50 2.15
C THR A 133 -15.64 13.51 3.34
N GLU A 134 -15.29 12.33 3.88
CA GLU A 134 -14.41 12.16 5.03
C GLU A 134 -13.18 11.33 4.66
N ASP A 135 -12.15 11.41 5.52
CA ASP A 135 -10.97 10.56 5.37
C ASP A 135 -11.34 9.08 5.59
N VAL A 136 -10.84 8.22 4.72
CA VAL A 136 -10.85 6.76 4.93
C VAL A 136 -9.50 6.33 5.46
N VAL A 137 -9.51 5.47 6.46
CA VAL A 137 -8.29 4.91 7.07
C VAL A 137 -8.28 3.41 6.89
N LEU A 138 -7.21 2.91 6.29
CA LEU A 138 -6.98 1.49 6.06
C LEU A 138 -5.72 1.02 6.82
N VAL A 139 -5.83 -0.16 7.43
CA VAL A 139 -4.68 -1.02 7.72
C VAL A 139 -4.66 -2.10 6.65
N TRP A 140 -3.49 -2.36 6.09
CA TRP A 140 -3.33 -3.35 5.04
C TRP A 140 -2.02 -4.13 5.22
N GLY A 141 -1.89 -5.23 4.51
CA GLY A 141 -0.66 -6.01 4.56
C GLY A 141 -0.48 -6.93 3.37
N TRP A 142 0.78 -7.12 2.98
CA TRP A 142 1.20 -8.11 2.01
C TRP A 142 1.73 -9.34 2.73
N MET A 143 1.19 -10.49 2.39
CA MET A 143 1.60 -11.78 2.94
C MET A 143 2.46 -12.52 1.92
N GLY A 144 3.76 -12.65 2.23
CA GLY A 144 4.75 -13.31 1.37
C GLY A 144 5.66 -12.36 0.59
N ALA A 145 5.54 -11.04 0.78
CA ALA A 145 6.47 -10.05 0.24
C ALA A 145 6.78 -8.97 1.25
N GLY A 146 8.06 -8.75 1.54
CA GLY A 146 8.54 -7.77 2.51
C GLY A 146 8.85 -6.40 1.93
N SER A 147 8.58 -6.15 0.64
CA SER A 147 8.80 -4.87 -0.04
C SER A 147 7.93 -4.76 -1.27
N ILE A 148 7.81 -3.53 -1.81
CA ILE A 148 7.09 -3.28 -3.07
C ILE A 148 7.72 -4.06 -4.24
N ASP A 149 9.05 -4.05 -4.34
CA ASP A 149 9.76 -4.76 -5.41
C ASP A 149 9.52 -6.27 -5.36
N ALA A 150 9.40 -6.84 -4.15
CA ALA A 150 9.13 -8.26 -3.95
C ALA A 150 7.65 -8.62 -4.19
N SER A 151 6.72 -7.66 -4.09
CA SER A 151 5.28 -7.91 -4.20
C SER A 151 4.81 -8.27 -5.62
N GLY A 152 5.58 -7.90 -6.64
CA GLY A 152 5.16 -8.03 -8.02
C GLY A 152 3.96 -7.15 -8.36
N TYR A 153 4.01 -5.88 -7.92
CA TYR A 153 2.98 -4.88 -8.18
C TYR A 153 2.84 -4.60 -9.67
N GLU A 154 1.62 -4.65 -10.18
CA GLU A 154 1.27 -4.36 -11.56
C GLU A 154 0.00 -3.50 -11.63
N THR A 155 -0.02 -2.55 -12.55
CA THR A 155 -1.22 -1.80 -12.93
C THR A 155 -1.72 -2.27 -14.30
N PRO A 156 -3.02 -2.08 -14.64
CA PRO A 156 -3.51 -2.40 -15.96
C PRO A 156 -2.70 -1.67 -17.05
N ALA A 157 -2.42 -2.33 -18.15
CA ALA A 157 -1.84 -1.66 -19.32
C ALA A 157 -2.76 -0.53 -19.79
N GLU A 158 -2.17 0.60 -20.26
CA GLU A 158 -2.96 1.71 -20.79
C GLU A 158 -3.92 1.21 -21.90
N GLY A 159 -5.21 1.42 -21.71
CA GLY A 159 -6.24 1.01 -22.65
C GLY A 159 -7.15 -0.15 -22.22
N HIS A 160 -6.95 -0.74 -21.04
CA HIS A 160 -7.84 -1.75 -20.47
C HIS A 160 -8.46 -1.20 -19.17
N SER A 161 -9.42 -0.30 -19.31
CA SER A 161 -10.29 0.17 -18.21
C SER A 161 -11.59 -0.63 -18.16
#